data_d4d75c253e2221762f8d0ebdce0aa647
#
_entry.id   d4d75c253e2221762f8d0ebdce0aa647
#
_cell.length_a   1.000
_cell.length_b   1.000
_cell.length_c   1.000
_cell.angle_alpha   90.00
_cell.angle_beta   90.00
_cell.angle_gamma   90.00
#
_symmetry.space_group_name_H-M   'P 1'
#
loop_
_entity.id
_entity.type
_entity.pdbx_description
1 polymer ?
#
loop_
_entity_poly.entity_id
_entity_poly.type
_entity_poly.pdbx_seq_one_letter_code
_entity_poly.pdbx_strand_id
1 'polypeptide(L)'
;ISASLVGSEMCIRDSSTAAMARQRAKGMTDYSPAELDTLALHAGGKPDPATGARATPIYQTASYCFPDSDYAAALFNMERPGHVYSRLSNPTTAVLEERISALEGGVGAIATASGQAALQLAIMTIMDAGSHVVASSALYGGSHNLLAYTLPRFGITTTFVDARDEDAMRAAIRPETRLIFGETVGNPGLDVLNIPAVSKIAHDNDIPLLVDSTFTTPYLVRPFELGADLVMHSATKFLSGHGIVIGGLLVDGGRFDWDASGKFPQLSEPYEGFHNLVFTEEFGPAAFISRARKEGLRDFGACQSPTSAFYILQGMETLGVRMDCLLYTSDAADESVC
;
A
#
# COMPACT_ATOMS: atom_id res chain seq x y z
N ILE A 1 24.96 23.96 23.17
CA ILE A 1 25.25 24.17 21.75
C ILE A 1 24.53 23.06 21.01
N SER A 2 23.50 23.45 20.29
CA SER A 2 22.45 22.55 19.79
C SER A 2 22.95 21.64 18.66
N ALA A 3 22.85 20.34 18.84
CA ALA A 3 23.08 19.31 17.83
C ALA A 3 21.99 19.26 16.73
N SER A 4 21.04 20.20 16.72
CA SER A 4 19.93 20.24 15.76
C SER A 4 20.27 20.86 14.41
N LEU A 5 21.41 21.50 14.29
CA LEU A 5 21.81 22.21 13.05
C LEU A 5 22.69 21.37 12.11
N VAL A 6 23.32 20.31 12.59
CA VAL A 6 24.24 19.49 11.77
C VAL A 6 23.49 18.52 10.83
N GLY A 7 22.29 18.10 11.22
CA GLY A 7 21.49 17.15 10.40
C GLY A 7 20.75 17.78 9.23
N SER A 8 20.36 19.05 9.35
CA SER A 8 19.57 19.72 8.30
C SER A 8 20.41 20.32 7.17
N GLU A 9 21.65 20.73 7.45
CA GLU A 9 22.53 21.30 6.43
C GLU A 9 23.26 20.27 5.58
N MET A 10 23.50 19.06 6.09
CA MET A 10 24.14 17.99 5.32
C MET A 10 23.23 17.38 4.25
N CYS A 11 21.90 17.43 4.43
CA CYS A 11 20.94 16.95 3.43
C CYS A 11 20.69 17.94 2.27
N ILE A 12 21.15 19.19 2.37
CA ILE A 12 20.81 20.25 1.41
C ILE A 12 21.88 20.47 0.33
N ARG A 13 23.08 19.94 0.47
CA ARG A 13 24.22 20.30 -0.40
C ARG A 13 24.53 19.40 -1.57
N ASP A 14 23.84 18.29 -1.77
CA ASP A 14 24.15 17.37 -2.88
C ASP A 14 23.11 17.41 -4.00
N SER A 15 22.96 18.61 -4.59
CA SER A 15 21.87 18.87 -5.54
C SER A 15 22.26 18.81 -7.03
N SER A 16 23.52 18.65 -7.41
CA SER A 16 23.89 18.83 -8.81
C SER A 16 23.86 17.56 -9.66
N THR A 17 24.26 16.41 -9.16
CA THR A 17 24.20 15.12 -9.87
C THR A 17 22.81 14.49 -9.81
N ALA A 18 22.15 14.57 -8.68
CA ALA A 18 20.76 14.15 -8.52
C ALA A 18 19.79 14.99 -9.37
N ALA A 19 20.09 16.27 -9.63
CA ALA A 19 19.26 17.13 -10.46
C ALA A 19 19.26 16.73 -11.93
N MET A 20 20.33 16.13 -12.46
CA MET A 20 20.39 15.68 -13.86
C MET A 20 19.62 14.36 -14.09
N ALA A 21 19.73 13.39 -13.19
CA ALA A 21 18.90 12.17 -13.22
C ALA A 21 17.42 12.49 -13.10
N ARG A 22 17.07 13.47 -12.27
CA ARG A 22 15.73 13.99 -12.03
C ARG A 22 15.12 14.71 -13.24
N GLN A 23 15.93 15.31 -14.11
CA GLN A 23 15.44 16.02 -15.29
C GLN A 23 14.97 15.06 -16.39
N ARG A 24 15.49 13.83 -16.42
CA ARG A 24 15.05 12.76 -17.34
C ARG A 24 13.74 12.08 -16.88
N ALA A 25 13.51 11.97 -15.56
CA ALA A 25 12.28 11.43 -14.98
C ALA A 25 11.08 12.41 -14.99
N LYS A 26 11.27 13.67 -15.37
CA LYS A 26 10.25 14.75 -15.38
C LYS A 26 9.06 14.53 -16.32
N GLY A 27 9.01 13.44 -17.05
CA GLY A 27 7.84 13.09 -17.87
C GLY A 27 6.84 12.17 -17.17
N MET A 28 7.10 11.71 -15.95
CA MET A 28 6.29 10.66 -15.31
C MET A 28 5.59 11.06 -14.00
N THR A 29 6.02 12.12 -13.30
CA THR A 29 5.31 12.60 -12.10
C THR A 29 5.61 14.11 -11.87
N ASP A 30 4.61 14.89 -11.45
CA ASP A 30 4.75 16.28 -10.99
C ASP A 30 5.46 16.38 -9.61
N TYR A 31 6.19 15.35 -9.22
CA TYR A 31 6.85 15.24 -7.93
C TYR A 31 8.12 16.08 -7.87
N SER A 32 8.22 16.93 -6.85
CA SER A 32 9.52 17.42 -6.42
C SER A 32 10.27 16.27 -5.74
N PRO A 33 11.38 15.76 -6.30
CA PRO A 33 12.16 14.71 -5.66
C PRO A 33 12.63 15.06 -4.24
N ALA A 34 12.80 16.35 -3.95
CA ALA A 34 13.11 16.84 -2.61
C ALA A 34 11.95 16.60 -1.61
N GLU A 35 10.69 16.62 -2.08
CA GLU A 35 9.54 16.28 -1.24
C GLU A 35 9.48 14.79 -0.95
N LEU A 36 9.72 13.92 -1.93
CA LEU A 36 9.69 12.48 -1.74
C LEU A 36 10.80 12.02 -0.78
N ASP A 37 12.04 12.50 -0.93
CA ASP A 37 13.13 12.20 -0.02
C ASP A 37 12.82 12.68 1.41
N THR A 38 12.22 13.87 1.55
CA THR A 38 11.79 14.41 2.83
C THR A 38 10.68 13.55 3.46
N LEU A 39 9.69 13.11 2.67
CA LEU A 39 8.64 12.20 3.15
C LEU A 39 9.21 10.84 3.54
N ALA A 40 10.14 10.30 2.76
CA ALA A 40 10.79 9.02 3.04
C ALA A 40 11.56 9.03 4.38
N LEU A 41 12.13 10.18 4.76
CA LEU A 41 12.83 10.36 6.02
C LEU A 41 11.90 10.68 7.20
N HIS A 42 10.85 11.47 7.00
CA HIS A 42 10.17 12.16 8.09
C HIS A 42 8.68 11.82 8.25
N ALA A 43 7.99 11.38 7.19
CA ALA A 43 6.55 11.13 7.27
C ALA A 43 6.24 10.06 8.34
N GLY A 44 5.21 10.33 9.16
CA GLY A 44 4.82 9.51 10.31
C GLY A 44 5.78 9.53 11.49
N GLY A 45 7.03 10.00 11.30
CA GLY A 45 8.06 10.01 12.35
C GLY A 45 7.96 11.24 13.26
N LYS A 46 7.66 11.02 14.54
CA LYS A 46 7.71 12.05 15.59
C LYS A 46 8.71 11.63 16.66
N PRO A 47 9.41 12.58 17.32
CA PRO A 47 10.23 12.26 18.48
C PRO A 47 9.39 11.54 19.53
N ASP A 48 9.93 10.48 20.12
CA ASP A 48 9.25 9.75 21.18
C ASP A 48 8.91 10.68 22.36
N PRO A 49 7.65 10.76 22.79
CA PRO A 49 7.24 11.73 23.80
C PRO A 49 7.82 11.46 25.20
N ALA A 50 8.24 10.23 25.49
CA ALA A 50 8.78 9.86 26.79
C ALA A 50 10.29 10.13 26.89
N THR A 51 11.03 9.95 25.80
CA THR A 51 12.50 9.99 25.80
C THR A 51 13.10 11.04 24.88
N GLY A 52 12.30 11.58 23.95
CA GLY A 52 12.78 12.48 22.88
C GLY A 52 13.59 11.74 21.81
N ALA A 53 13.59 10.41 21.78
CA ALA A 53 14.30 9.64 20.77
C ALA A 53 13.86 10.03 19.35
N ARG A 54 14.83 10.30 18.47
CA ARG A 54 14.56 10.70 17.09
C ARG A 54 14.19 9.52 16.21
N ALA A 55 14.89 8.39 16.37
CA ALA A 55 14.55 7.16 15.67
C ALA A 55 13.26 6.57 16.26
N THR A 56 12.43 5.97 15.39
CA THR A 56 11.21 5.29 15.83
C THR A 56 11.54 4.15 16.80
N PRO A 57 11.04 4.15 18.05
CA PRO A 57 11.25 3.06 18.97
C PRO A 57 10.61 1.76 18.48
N ILE A 58 11.21 0.61 18.81
CA ILE A 58 10.61 -0.70 18.53
C ILE A 58 9.73 -1.09 19.72
N TYR A 59 8.41 -0.95 19.57
CA TYR A 59 7.45 -1.36 20.59
C TYR A 59 7.15 -2.86 20.48
N GLN A 60 8.07 -3.68 20.96
CA GLN A 60 7.96 -5.15 20.93
C GLN A 60 7.03 -5.63 22.06
N THR A 61 5.74 -5.40 21.91
CA THR A 61 4.70 -5.80 22.86
C THR A 61 3.47 -6.36 22.11
N ALA A 62 2.76 -7.28 22.73
CA ALA A 62 1.51 -7.83 22.20
C ALA A 62 0.31 -6.95 22.58
N SER A 63 0.26 -6.43 23.80
CA SER A 63 -0.90 -5.72 24.38
C SER A 63 -0.48 -4.46 25.11
N TYR A 64 -1.45 -3.61 25.40
CA TYR A 64 -1.27 -2.32 26.05
C TYR A 64 -2.12 -2.24 27.31
N CYS A 65 -1.62 -1.59 28.35
CA CYS A 65 -2.38 -1.31 29.57
C CYS A 65 -3.23 -0.05 29.38
N PHE A 66 -4.44 -0.07 29.95
CA PHE A 66 -5.34 1.07 29.95
C PHE A 66 -5.37 1.72 31.34
N PRO A 67 -5.48 3.05 31.44
CA PRO A 67 -5.59 3.73 32.74
C PRO A 67 -6.81 3.27 33.53
N ASP A 68 -7.95 3.05 32.86
CA ASP A 68 -9.22 2.64 33.44
C ASP A 68 -10.11 1.93 32.41
N SER A 69 -11.27 1.46 32.82
CA SER A 69 -12.25 0.75 32.00
C SER A 69 -12.93 1.64 30.96
N ASP A 70 -13.15 2.91 31.29
CA ASP A 70 -13.83 3.86 30.40
C ASP A 70 -12.92 4.22 29.23
N TYR A 71 -11.62 4.40 29.51
CA TYR A 71 -10.61 4.56 28.47
C TYR A 71 -10.55 3.34 27.54
N ALA A 72 -10.59 2.13 28.12
CA ALA A 72 -10.59 0.89 27.34
C ALA A 72 -11.85 0.82 26.45
N ALA A 73 -13.02 1.07 27.01
CA ALA A 73 -14.29 1.07 26.26
C ALA A 73 -14.25 2.04 25.08
N ALA A 74 -13.78 3.29 25.30
CA ALA A 74 -13.69 4.30 24.25
C ALA A 74 -12.72 3.89 23.11
N LEU A 75 -11.64 3.15 23.40
CA LEU A 75 -10.75 2.60 22.38
C LEU A 75 -11.42 1.47 21.57
N PHE A 76 -12.10 0.55 22.25
CA PHE A 76 -12.82 -0.56 21.59
C PHE A 76 -13.99 -0.07 20.74
N ASN A 77 -14.69 0.98 21.21
CA ASN A 77 -15.78 1.63 20.49
C ASN A 77 -15.32 2.59 19.40
N MET A 78 -13.99 2.78 19.22
CA MET A 78 -13.39 3.72 18.26
C MET A 78 -13.70 5.21 18.51
N GLU A 79 -14.15 5.56 19.70
CA GLU A 79 -14.43 6.95 20.12
C GLU A 79 -13.15 7.77 20.31
N ARG A 80 -12.00 7.09 20.36
CA ARG A 80 -10.67 7.71 20.44
C ARG A 80 -9.60 6.86 19.75
N PRO A 81 -8.55 7.49 19.21
CA PRO A 81 -7.39 6.77 18.65
C PRO A 81 -6.53 6.17 19.76
N GLY A 82 -5.88 5.03 19.45
CA GLY A 82 -4.92 4.38 20.35
C GLY A 82 -4.63 2.94 19.95
N HIS A 83 -3.76 2.30 20.73
CA HIS A 83 -3.35 0.92 20.51
C HIS A 83 -3.95 0.01 21.59
N VAL A 84 -4.51 -1.11 21.14
CA VAL A 84 -5.16 -2.11 22.01
C VAL A 84 -4.36 -3.41 22.02
N TYR A 85 -3.99 -3.86 20.83
CA TYR A 85 -3.28 -5.11 20.61
C TYR A 85 -2.45 -5.02 19.32
N SER A 86 -1.20 -5.48 19.34
CA SER A 86 -0.25 -5.26 18.24
C SER A 86 -0.62 -5.96 16.93
N ARG A 87 -1.53 -6.95 16.94
CA ARG A 87 -2.11 -7.50 15.71
C ARG A 87 -2.94 -6.47 14.95
N LEU A 88 -3.62 -5.57 15.66
CA LEU A 88 -4.48 -4.53 15.05
C LEU A 88 -3.69 -3.26 14.72
N SER A 89 -2.88 -2.81 15.66
CA SER A 89 -2.05 -1.62 15.52
C SER A 89 -0.91 -1.62 16.54
N ASN A 90 0.23 -1.07 16.14
CA ASN A 90 1.41 -0.95 16.99
C ASN A 90 2.10 0.38 16.68
N PRO A 91 2.66 1.13 17.66
CA PRO A 91 3.26 2.44 17.39
C PRO A 91 4.37 2.42 16.34
N THR A 92 5.18 1.36 16.29
CA THR A 92 6.25 1.22 15.28
C THR A 92 5.67 0.96 13.89
N THR A 93 4.69 0.05 13.77
CA THR A 93 4.03 -0.23 12.49
C THR A 93 3.21 0.96 11.99
N ALA A 94 2.63 1.74 12.90
CA ALA A 94 1.87 2.95 12.54
C ALA A 94 2.75 3.98 11.81
N VAL A 95 4.01 4.16 12.24
CA VAL A 95 4.95 5.05 11.51
C VAL A 95 5.21 4.56 10.09
N LEU A 96 5.35 3.24 9.90
CA LEU A 96 5.52 2.65 8.56
C LEU A 96 4.27 2.88 7.69
N GLU A 97 3.08 2.67 8.26
CA GLU A 97 1.80 2.87 7.59
C GLU A 97 1.59 4.33 7.18
N GLU A 98 1.85 5.27 8.10
CA GLU A 98 1.78 6.71 7.81
C GLU A 98 2.80 7.13 6.74
N ARG A 99 4.02 6.57 6.77
CA ARG A 99 5.08 6.89 5.80
C ARG A 99 4.72 6.43 4.39
N ILE A 100 4.29 5.19 4.21
CA ILE A 100 3.91 4.72 2.88
C ILE A 100 2.66 5.42 2.37
N SER A 101 1.69 5.69 3.24
CA SER A 101 0.49 6.45 2.88
C SER A 101 0.86 7.85 2.36
N ALA A 102 1.80 8.55 3.02
CA ALA A 102 2.28 9.85 2.58
C ALA A 102 3.06 9.78 1.25
N LEU A 103 3.89 8.74 1.06
CA LEU A 103 4.68 8.56 -0.16
C LEU A 103 3.78 8.27 -1.37
N GLU A 104 2.74 7.46 -1.22
CA GLU A 104 1.78 7.16 -2.28
C GLU A 104 0.72 8.26 -2.45
N GLY A 105 0.46 9.08 -1.43
CA GLY A 105 -0.63 10.07 -1.39
C GLY A 105 -1.98 9.44 -1.08
N GLY A 106 -1.99 8.39 -0.28
CA GLY A 106 -3.20 7.69 0.19
C GLY A 106 -3.78 8.30 1.45
N VAL A 107 -5.00 7.87 1.82
CA VAL A 107 -5.70 8.28 3.05
C VAL A 107 -5.33 7.40 4.25
N GLY A 108 -4.75 6.23 4.01
CA GLY A 108 -4.33 5.30 5.04
C GLY A 108 -3.67 4.05 4.48
N ALA A 109 -2.93 3.35 5.34
CA ALA A 109 -2.27 2.10 4.97
C ALA A 109 -2.33 1.05 6.08
N ILE A 110 -2.10 -0.21 5.72
CA ILE A 110 -1.94 -1.34 6.63
C ILE A 110 -0.64 -2.07 6.29
N ALA A 111 0.18 -2.28 7.32
CA ALA A 111 1.36 -3.12 7.23
C ALA A 111 1.00 -4.59 7.53
N THR A 112 1.40 -5.48 6.63
CA THR A 112 1.13 -6.91 6.68
C THR A 112 2.42 -7.73 6.67
N ALA A 113 2.34 -9.01 7.05
CA ALA A 113 3.48 -9.91 7.16
C ALA A 113 4.18 -10.20 5.83
N SER A 114 3.53 -9.95 4.69
CA SER A 114 4.09 -10.15 3.34
C SER A 114 3.24 -9.43 2.28
N GLY A 115 3.79 -9.25 1.07
CA GLY A 115 2.99 -8.74 -0.07
C GLY A 115 1.80 -9.65 -0.41
N GLN A 116 1.95 -10.98 -0.31
CA GLN A 116 0.82 -11.91 -0.50
C GLN A 116 -0.29 -11.69 0.53
N ALA A 117 0.08 -11.38 1.78
CA ALA A 117 -0.89 -11.06 2.82
C ALA A 117 -1.61 -9.73 2.53
N ALA A 118 -0.92 -8.75 1.94
CA ALA A 118 -1.54 -7.49 1.50
C ALA A 118 -2.56 -7.72 0.37
N LEU A 119 -2.20 -8.53 -0.64
CA LEU A 119 -3.10 -8.89 -1.73
C LEU A 119 -4.33 -9.65 -1.22
N GLN A 120 -4.10 -10.68 -0.38
CA GLN A 120 -5.19 -11.44 0.22
C GLN A 120 -6.10 -10.55 1.05
N LEU A 121 -5.54 -9.66 1.87
CA LEU A 121 -6.30 -8.72 2.70
C LEU A 121 -7.19 -7.82 1.85
N ALA A 122 -6.64 -7.25 0.76
CA ALA A 122 -7.41 -6.40 -0.15
C ALA A 122 -8.61 -7.15 -0.74
N ILE A 123 -8.39 -8.36 -1.25
CA ILE A 123 -9.43 -9.18 -1.87
C ILE A 123 -10.50 -9.57 -0.84
N MET A 124 -10.10 -10.10 0.31
CA MET A 124 -11.03 -10.61 1.33
C MET A 124 -11.81 -9.51 2.04
N THR A 125 -11.39 -8.24 1.92
CA THR A 125 -12.14 -7.10 2.47
C THR A 125 -13.39 -6.76 1.68
N ILE A 126 -13.38 -7.00 0.36
CA ILE A 126 -14.45 -6.55 -0.56
C ILE A 126 -15.10 -7.69 -1.34
N MET A 127 -14.70 -8.93 -1.13
CA MET A 127 -15.18 -10.06 -1.92
C MET A 127 -15.71 -11.19 -1.04
N ASP A 128 -16.86 -11.71 -1.45
CA ASP A 128 -17.48 -12.92 -0.91
C ASP A 128 -17.38 -14.06 -1.92
N ALA A 129 -17.82 -15.26 -1.50
CA ALA A 129 -18.00 -16.39 -2.41
C ALA A 129 -18.98 -16.01 -3.54
N GLY A 130 -18.60 -16.33 -4.77
CA GLY A 130 -19.31 -15.93 -5.99
C GLY A 130 -18.70 -14.68 -6.67
N SER A 131 -17.83 -13.94 -6.01
CA SER A 131 -17.15 -12.77 -6.60
C SER A 131 -16.16 -13.16 -7.71
N HIS A 132 -15.87 -12.19 -8.57
CA HIS A 132 -14.97 -12.35 -9.70
C HIS A 132 -13.91 -11.24 -9.76
N VAL A 133 -12.69 -11.59 -10.17
CA VAL A 133 -11.56 -10.69 -10.43
C VAL A 133 -11.24 -10.71 -11.92
N VAL A 134 -10.99 -9.55 -12.51
CA VAL A 134 -10.27 -9.44 -13.78
C VAL A 134 -8.83 -9.10 -13.46
N ALA A 135 -7.87 -9.89 -13.93
CA ALA A 135 -6.47 -9.70 -13.62
C ALA A 135 -5.61 -9.66 -14.88
N SER A 136 -4.55 -8.83 -14.86
CA SER A 136 -3.50 -8.92 -15.86
C SER A 136 -2.92 -10.34 -15.92
N SER A 137 -2.58 -10.82 -17.11
CA SER A 137 -1.85 -12.08 -17.26
C SER A 137 -0.36 -11.95 -16.91
N ALA A 138 0.17 -10.73 -16.93
CA ALA A 138 1.56 -10.41 -16.59
C ALA A 138 1.68 -10.13 -15.08
N LEU A 139 1.70 -11.20 -14.27
CA LEU A 139 1.75 -11.14 -12.81
C LEU A 139 2.90 -11.97 -12.24
N TYR A 140 3.34 -11.59 -11.06
CA TYR A 140 4.19 -12.41 -10.23
C TYR A 140 3.54 -13.79 -9.99
N GLY A 141 4.35 -14.86 -10.09
CA GLY A 141 3.86 -16.23 -10.01
C GLY A 141 3.06 -16.55 -8.73
N GLY A 142 3.42 -15.94 -7.60
CA GLY A 142 2.66 -16.08 -6.34
C GLY A 142 1.27 -15.46 -6.42
N SER A 143 1.13 -14.29 -7.02
CA SER A 143 -0.15 -13.60 -7.23
C SER A 143 -1.01 -14.39 -8.22
N HIS A 144 -0.41 -14.87 -9.31
CA HIS A 144 -1.10 -15.74 -10.25
C HIS A 144 -1.62 -17.00 -9.56
N ASN A 145 -0.80 -17.71 -8.77
CA ASN A 145 -1.21 -18.92 -8.07
C ASN A 145 -2.32 -18.66 -7.03
N LEU A 146 -2.26 -17.54 -6.30
CA LEU A 146 -3.33 -17.16 -5.38
C LEU A 146 -4.65 -17.01 -6.12
N LEU A 147 -4.66 -16.27 -7.23
CA LEU A 147 -5.85 -15.96 -8.02
C LEU A 147 -6.37 -17.19 -8.78
N ALA A 148 -5.48 -17.98 -9.38
CA ALA A 148 -5.87 -19.09 -10.25
C ALA A 148 -6.27 -20.37 -9.51
N TYR A 149 -5.68 -20.65 -8.34
CA TYR A 149 -5.81 -21.95 -7.69
C TYR A 149 -6.29 -21.86 -6.23
N THR A 150 -5.89 -20.84 -5.48
CA THR A 150 -6.21 -20.75 -4.06
C THR A 150 -7.59 -20.14 -3.84
N LEU A 151 -7.86 -18.98 -4.42
CA LEU A 151 -9.12 -18.25 -4.24
C LEU A 151 -10.35 -18.98 -4.80
N PRO A 152 -10.28 -19.77 -5.89
CA PRO A 152 -11.42 -20.60 -6.32
C PRO A 152 -11.92 -21.58 -5.26
N ARG A 153 -11.07 -22.01 -4.33
CA ARG A 153 -11.47 -22.85 -3.18
C ARG A 153 -12.37 -22.11 -2.19
N PHE A 154 -12.35 -20.77 -2.23
CA PHE A 154 -13.19 -19.88 -1.44
C PHE A 154 -14.34 -19.28 -2.26
N GLY A 155 -14.56 -19.79 -3.49
CA GLY A 155 -15.63 -19.36 -4.37
C GLY A 155 -15.34 -18.06 -5.14
N ILE A 156 -14.11 -17.53 -5.10
CA ILE A 156 -13.72 -16.34 -5.85
C ILE A 156 -13.01 -16.76 -7.13
N THR A 157 -13.52 -16.35 -8.29
CA THR A 157 -12.99 -16.73 -9.60
C THR A 157 -12.20 -15.59 -10.24
N THR A 158 -11.29 -15.93 -11.18
CA THR A 158 -10.47 -14.93 -11.88
C THR A 158 -10.46 -15.20 -13.38
N THR A 159 -10.57 -14.12 -14.17
CA THR A 159 -10.26 -14.13 -15.60
C THR A 159 -8.96 -13.33 -15.82
N PHE A 160 -7.96 -14.01 -16.41
CA PHE A 160 -6.70 -13.39 -16.78
C PHE A 160 -6.77 -12.86 -18.21
N VAL A 161 -6.31 -11.63 -18.43
CA VAL A 161 -6.30 -10.97 -19.74
C VAL A 161 -4.95 -10.29 -19.99
N ASP A 162 -4.58 -10.14 -21.25
CA ASP A 162 -3.48 -9.24 -21.60
C ASP A 162 -3.94 -7.79 -21.32
N ALA A 163 -3.31 -7.14 -20.35
CA ALA A 163 -3.70 -5.79 -19.93
C ALA A 163 -3.43 -4.71 -21.01
N ARG A 164 -2.76 -5.07 -22.10
CA ARG A 164 -2.60 -4.21 -23.30
C ARG A 164 -3.79 -4.29 -24.23
N ASP A 165 -4.63 -5.32 -24.09
CA ASP A 165 -5.88 -5.49 -24.86
C ASP A 165 -7.07 -4.98 -24.02
N GLU A 166 -7.39 -3.70 -24.21
CA GLU A 166 -8.50 -3.04 -23.52
C GLU A 166 -9.85 -3.68 -23.83
N ASP A 167 -10.06 -4.17 -25.06
CA ASP A 167 -11.31 -4.81 -25.46
C ASP A 167 -11.49 -6.16 -24.78
N ALA A 168 -10.42 -6.96 -24.70
CA ALA A 168 -10.44 -8.21 -23.93
C ALA A 168 -10.70 -7.94 -22.43
N MET A 169 -10.13 -6.87 -21.87
CA MET A 169 -10.36 -6.49 -20.48
C MET A 169 -11.82 -6.12 -20.23
N ARG A 170 -12.43 -5.29 -21.10
CA ARG A 170 -13.86 -4.93 -21.05
C ARG A 170 -14.75 -6.17 -21.18
N ALA A 171 -14.43 -7.07 -22.11
CA ALA A 171 -15.19 -8.29 -22.34
C ALA A 171 -15.12 -9.29 -21.17
N ALA A 172 -14.06 -9.24 -20.36
CA ALA A 172 -13.88 -10.10 -19.20
C ALA A 172 -14.72 -9.67 -17.97
N ILE A 173 -15.24 -8.43 -17.96
CA ILE A 173 -16.04 -7.92 -16.84
C ILE A 173 -17.41 -8.58 -16.83
N ARG A 174 -17.86 -9.01 -15.65
CA ARG A 174 -19.14 -9.67 -15.38
C ARG A 174 -19.89 -8.92 -14.27
N PRO A 175 -21.18 -9.19 -14.06
CA PRO A 175 -21.93 -8.62 -12.93
C PRO A 175 -21.30 -8.91 -11.58
N GLU A 176 -20.62 -10.07 -11.43
CA GLU A 176 -19.93 -10.51 -10.21
C GLU A 176 -18.52 -9.92 -10.05
N THR A 177 -18.01 -9.19 -11.06
CA THR A 177 -16.67 -8.59 -10.97
C THR A 177 -16.65 -7.50 -9.91
N ARG A 178 -15.65 -7.60 -9.02
CA ARG A 178 -15.47 -6.70 -7.86
C ARG A 178 -14.11 -6.00 -7.87
N LEU A 179 -13.17 -6.44 -8.72
CA LEU A 179 -11.82 -5.91 -8.73
C LEU A 179 -11.18 -6.10 -10.11
N ILE A 180 -10.44 -5.07 -10.56
CA ILE A 180 -9.39 -5.28 -11.56
C ILE A 180 -8.04 -5.24 -10.82
N PHE A 181 -7.14 -6.18 -11.15
CA PHE A 181 -5.82 -6.30 -10.54
C PHE A 181 -4.71 -6.35 -11.59
N GLY A 182 -3.64 -5.59 -11.38
CA GLY A 182 -2.45 -5.62 -12.22
C GLY A 182 -1.19 -5.17 -11.48
N GLU A 183 -0.03 -5.36 -12.09
CA GLU A 183 1.27 -4.91 -11.59
C GLU A 183 1.76 -3.74 -12.45
N THR A 184 2.37 -2.72 -11.85
CA THR A 184 2.95 -1.57 -12.60
C THR A 184 3.90 -2.04 -13.69
N VAL A 185 4.74 -3.03 -13.36
CA VAL A 185 5.63 -3.76 -14.29
C VAL A 185 5.50 -5.24 -13.96
N GLY A 186 5.04 -6.01 -14.93
CA GLY A 186 4.77 -7.44 -14.76
C GLY A 186 6.03 -8.28 -14.59
N ASN A 187 5.95 -9.33 -13.78
CA ASN A 187 7.04 -10.24 -13.50
C ASN A 187 6.71 -11.67 -14.03
N PRO A 188 7.50 -12.26 -14.93
CA PRO A 188 8.83 -11.83 -15.39
C PRO A 188 8.86 -11.06 -16.73
N GLY A 189 7.72 -10.85 -17.38
CA GLY A 189 7.65 -10.34 -18.76
C GLY A 189 8.01 -8.86 -18.92
N LEU A 190 8.07 -8.08 -17.83
CA LEU A 190 8.33 -6.64 -17.80
C LEU A 190 7.30 -5.81 -18.58
N ASP A 191 6.11 -6.36 -18.82
CA ASP A 191 5.00 -5.63 -19.42
C ASP A 191 4.56 -4.47 -18.52
N VAL A 192 4.48 -3.27 -19.08
CA VAL A 192 4.05 -2.07 -18.34
C VAL A 192 2.54 -1.92 -18.41
N LEU A 193 1.90 -1.76 -17.26
CA LEU A 193 0.46 -1.54 -17.14
C LEU A 193 0.09 -0.10 -17.54
N ASN A 194 -0.84 0.06 -18.49
CA ASN A 194 -1.45 1.36 -18.77
C ASN A 194 -2.51 1.67 -17.69
N ILE A 195 -2.06 2.13 -16.51
CA ILE A 195 -2.93 2.39 -15.36
C ILE A 195 -4.10 3.33 -15.72
N PRO A 196 -3.91 4.48 -16.42
CA PRO A 196 -5.04 5.34 -16.79
C PRO A 196 -6.12 4.65 -17.62
N ALA A 197 -5.72 3.83 -18.61
CA ALA A 197 -6.68 3.11 -19.44
C ALA A 197 -7.44 2.04 -18.63
N VAL A 198 -6.72 1.27 -17.83
CA VAL A 198 -7.30 0.21 -16.99
C VAL A 198 -8.19 0.79 -15.89
N SER A 199 -7.77 1.89 -15.26
CA SER A 199 -8.59 2.63 -14.29
C SER A 199 -9.90 3.11 -14.90
N LYS A 200 -9.84 3.69 -16.12
CA LYS A 200 -11.05 4.09 -16.81
C LYS A 200 -12.00 2.91 -17.05
N ILE A 201 -11.48 1.75 -17.45
CA ILE A 201 -12.30 0.54 -17.62
C ILE A 201 -12.93 0.10 -16.29
N ALA A 202 -12.18 0.14 -15.21
CA ALA A 202 -12.67 -0.21 -13.87
C ALA A 202 -13.81 0.73 -13.45
N HIS A 203 -13.58 2.04 -13.53
CA HIS A 203 -14.55 3.06 -13.09
C HIS A 203 -15.78 3.13 -13.99
N ASP A 204 -15.66 2.92 -15.34
CA ASP A 204 -16.80 2.79 -16.23
C ASP A 204 -17.75 1.62 -15.85
N ASN A 205 -17.27 0.71 -14.99
CA ASN A 205 -18.01 -0.45 -14.50
C ASN A 205 -18.21 -0.46 -12.97
N ASP A 206 -18.03 0.66 -12.29
CA ASP A 206 -18.19 0.82 -10.84
C ASP A 206 -17.43 -0.22 -10.01
N ILE A 207 -16.19 -0.53 -10.40
CA ILE A 207 -15.28 -1.43 -9.68
C ILE A 207 -13.91 -0.78 -9.48
N PRO A 208 -13.23 -1.05 -8.35
CA PRO A 208 -11.92 -0.46 -8.08
C PRO A 208 -10.79 -1.15 -8.86
N LEU A 209 -9.71 -0.40 -9.07
CA LEU A 209 -8.42 -0.89 -9.56
C LEU A 209 -7.42 -1.01 -8.40
N LEU A 210 -6.93 -2.23 -8.14
CA LEU A 210 -5.78 -2.50 -7.27
C LEU A 210 -4.52 -2.68 -8.12
N VAL A 211 -3.46 -1.96 -7.76
CA VAL A 211 -2.18 -2.05 -8.46
C VAL A 211 -1.08 -2.52 -7.50
N ASP A 212 -0.37 -3.58 -7.86
CA ASP A 212 0.89 -3.93 -7.23
C ASP A 212 2.01 -3.04 -7.76
N SER A 213 2.53 -2.15 -6.92
CA SER A 213 3.57 -1.19 -7.25
C SER A 213 4.94 -1.59 -6.63
N THR A 214 5.12 -2.88 -6.35
CA THR A 214 6.34 -3.41 -5.72
C THR A 214 7.60 -3.07 -6.51
N PHE A 215 7.55 -3.19 -7.84
CA PHE A 215 8.71 -2.99 -8.70
C PHE A 215 9.10 -1.53 -8.83
N THR A 216 8.12 -0.66 -9.04
CA THR A 216 8.34 0.77 -9.29
C THR A 216 8.52 1.57 -8.01
N THR A 217 7.93 1.14 -6.90
CA THR A 217 7.83 1.90 -5.65
C THR A 217 7.17 3.29 -5.87
N PRO A 218 6.80 4.05 -4.84
CA PRO A 218 6.30 5.41 -5.02
C PRO A 218 7.35 6.39 -5.57
N TYR A 219 8.60 5.94 -5.70
CA TYR A 219 9.67 6.75 -6.29
C TYR A 219 9.52 6.89 -7.82
N LEU A 220 9.22 5.81 -8.53
CA LEU A 220 9.09 5.84 -9.99
C LEU A 220 7.67 6.10 -10.47
N VAL A 221 6.67 5.49 -9.79
CA VAL A 221 5.26 5.57 -10.16
C VAL A 221 4.40 5.67 -8.92
N ARG A 222 3.48 6.62 -8.91
CA ARG A 222 2.42 6.75 -7.91
C ARG A 222 1.09 6.40 -8.57
N PRO A 223 0.61 5.18 -8.42
CA PRO A 223 -0.56 4.70 -9.15
C PRO A 223 -1.84 5.50 -8.88
N PHE A 224 -1.97 6.12 -7.70
CA PHE A 224 -3.13 6.99 -7.40
C PHE A 224 -3.22 8.21 -8.31
N GLU A 225 -2.10 8.79 -8.73
CA GLU A 225 -2.08 9.92 -9.66
C GLU A 225 -2.52 9.51 -11.06
N LEU A 226 -2.45 8.21 -11.36
CA LEU A 226 -2.84 7.62 -12.64
C LEU A 226 -4.23 6.98 -12.60
N GLY A 227 -4.93 7.06 -11.47
CA GLY A 227 -6.32 6.62 -11.33
C GLY A 227 -6.53 5.29 -10.60
N ALA A 228 -5.51 4.65 -10.04
CA ALA A 228 -5.71 3.50 -9.17
C ALA A 228 -6.46 3.90 -7.88
N ASP A 229 -7.19 2.96 -7.30
CA ASP A 229 -7.95 3.16 -6.07
C ASP A 229 -7.23 2.55 -4.86
N LEU A 230 -6.59 1.41 -5.07
CA LEU A 230 -5.83 0.68 -4.08
C LEU A 230 -4.43 0.38 -4.61
N VAL A 231 -3.43 0.47 -3.74
CA VAL A 231 -2.05 0.12 -4.06
C VAL A 231 -1.52 -0.88 -3.05
N MET A 232 -0.81 -1.88 -3.53
CA MET A 232 -0.09 -2.79 -2.66
C MET A 232 1.40 -2.85 -2.98
N HIS A 233 2.19 -3.22 -1.97
CA HIS A 233 3.61 -3.47 -2.12
C HIS A 233 4.04 -4.73 -1.37
N SER A 234 4.88 -5.53 -2.01
CA SER A 234 5.79 -6.38 -1.25
C SER A 234 6.94 -5.51 -0.73
N ALA A 235 6.81 -5.03 0.52
CA ALA A 235 7.85 -4.22 1.15
C ALA A 235 9.19 -4.96 1.33
N THR A 236 9.18 -6.29 1.13
CA THR A 236 10.35 -7.18 1.08
C THR A 236 11.39 -6.75 0.04
N LYS A 237 10.96 -6.06 -1.03
CA LYS A 237 11.79 -5.75 -2.20
C LYS A 237 12.47 -4.37 -2.05
N PHE A 238 12.24 -3.46 -2.98
CA PHE A 238 12.96 -2.18 -3.02
C PHE A 238 12.63 -1.24 -1.86
N LEU A 239 11.43 -1.33 -1.25
CA LEU A 239 11.10 -0.50 -0.10
C LEU A 239 12.04 -0.78 1.09
N SER A 240 12.24 -2.05 1.47
CA SER A 240 13.23 -2.40 2.51
C SER A 240 14.67 -2.38 1.99
N GLY A 241 14.87 -2.79 0.74
CA GLY A 241 16.11 -2.67 -0.04
C GLY A 241 17.32 -3.51 0.38
N HIS A 242 17.30 -4.14 1.55
CA HIS A 242 18.47 -4.81 2.15
C HIS A 242 18.39 -6.35 2.14
N GLY A 243 17.27 -6.91 1.71
CA GLY A 243 17.07 -8.37 1.65
C GLY A 243 17.00 -9.08 3.02
N ILE A 244 16.74 -8.36 4.09
CA ILE A 244 16.78 -8.87 5.47
C ILE A 244 15.41 -9.05 6.12
N VAL A 245 14.32 -8.61 5.47
CA VAL A 245 12.98 -8.58 6.06
C VAL A 245 11.91 -8.90 5.04
N ILE A 246 10.86 -9.57 5.49
CA ILE A 246 9.65 -9.79 4.72
C ILE A 246 8.55 -8.84 5.23
N GLY A 247 7.82 -8.22 4.31
CA GLY A 247 6.70 -7.36 4.65
C GLY A 247 5.81 -7.06 3.46
N GLY A 248 4.61 -6.60 3.74
CA GLY A 248 3.65 -6.12 2.77
C GLY A 248 3.00 -4.83 3.24
N LEU A 249 2.51 -4.05 2.30
CA LEU A 249 1.79 -2.81 2.56
C LEU A 249 0.56 -2.76 1.65
N LEU A 250 -0.57 -2.38 2.20
CA LEU A 250 -1.81 -2.09 1.47
C LEU A 250 -2.16 -0.64 1.74
N VAL A 251 -2.34 0.15 0.69
CA VAL A 251 -2.63 1.58 0.76
C VAL A 251 -3.96 1.87 0.07
N ASP A 252 -4.79 2.67 0.73
CA ASP A 252 -6.08 3.13 0.22
C ASP A 252 -5.94 4.57 -0.30
N GLY A 253 -6.36 4.80 -1.54
CA GLY A 253 -6.39 6.13 -2.15
C GLY A 253 -7.51 7.01 -1.65
N GLY A 254 -8.57 6.44 -1.04
CA GLY A 254 -9.74 7.14 -0.54
C GLY A 254 -10.57 7.85 -1.61
N ARG A 255 -10.49 7.39 -2.87
CA ARG A 255 -11.13 8.06 -4.01
C ARG A 255 -12.28 7.29 -4.61
N PHE A 256 -12.33 5.97 -4.39
CA PHE A 256 -13.40 5.13 -4.89
C PHE A 256 -14.67 5.34 -4.08
N ASP A 257 -15.79 5.57 -4.76
CA ASP A 257 -17.10 5.73 -4.13
C ASP A 257 -17.75 4.35 -3.90
N TRP A 258 -17.55 3.81 -2.71
CA TRP A 258 -18.03 2.48 -2.32
C TRP A 258 -19.56 2.40 -2.25
N ASP A 259 -20.22 3.52 -1.90
CA ASP A 259 -21.70 3.59 -1.82
C ASP A 259 -22.31 3.69 -3.22
N ALA A 260 -21.84 4.62 -4.04
CA ALA A 260 -22.38 4.84 -5.38
C ALA A 260 -22.23 3.62 -6.27
N SER A 261 -21.18 2.82 -6.08
CA SER A 261 -20.96 1.57 -6.80
C SER A 261 -22.09 0.55 -6.60
N GLY A 262 -22.67 0.47 -5.40
CA GLY A 262 -23.71 -0.51 -5.05
C GLY A 262 -23.25 -1.98 -5.08
N LYS A 263 -21.95 -2.25 -5.23
CA LYS A 263 -21.38 -3.60 -5.37
C LYS A 263 -20.71 -4.11 -4.11
N PHE A 264 -20.58 -3.27 -3.08
CA PHE A 264 -19.77 -3.54 -1.88
C PHE A 264 -20.58 -3.41 -0.60
N PRO A 265 -21.61 -4.30 -0.39
CA PRO A 265 -22.43 -4.27 0.83
C PRO A 265 -21.60 -4.44 2.11
N GLN A 266 -20.41 -5.07 2.00
CA GLN A 266 -19.48 -5.21 3.11
C GLN A 266 -19.05 -3.86 3.69
N LEU A 267 -19.07 -2.77 2.91
CA LEU A 267 -18.67 -1.43 3.32
C LEU A 267 -19.86 -0.51 3.56
N SER A 268 -20.94 -0.67 2.76
CA SER A 268 -22.11 0.23 2.73
C SER A 268 -23.32 -0.26 3.50
N GLU A 269 -23.29 -1.49 4.04
CA GLU A 269 -24.37 -2.03 4.86
C GLU A 269 -23.92 -2.27 6.31
N PRO A 270 -24.89 -2.34 7.28
CA PRO A 270 -24.58 -2.58 8.68
C PRO A 270 -23.84 -3.89 8.91
N TYR A 271 -22.68 -3.82 9.56
CA TYR A 271 -21.87 -4.98 9.92
C TYR A 271 -22.16 -5.44 11.34
N GLU A 272 -22.87 -6.57 11.50
CA GLU A 272 -23.25 -7.14 12.80
C GLU A 272 -22.04 -7.45 13.70
N GLY A 273 -20.92 -7.87 13.10
CA GLY A 273 -19.66 -8.17 13.81
C GLY A 273 -19.00 -6.97 14.47
N PHE A 274 -19.53 -5.75 14.22
CA PHE A 274 -19.06 -4.51 14.84
C PHE A 274 -20.23 -3.53 15.11
N HIS A 275 -21.17 -3.94 15.97
CA HIS A 275 -22.30 -3.11 16.46
C HIS A 275 -23.17 -2.49 15.36
N ASN A 276 -23.34 -3.17 14.23
CA ASN A 276 -24.07 -2.69 13.05
C ASN A 276 -23.49 -1.39 12.43
N LEU A 277 -22.18 -1.19 12.56
CA LEU A 277 -21.49 -0.06 11.97
C LEU A 277 -21.53 -0.15 10.44
N VAL A 278 -21.80 0.96 9.77
CA VAL A 278 -21.67 1.15 8.33
C VAL A 278 -20.33 1.87 8.06
N PHE A 279 -19.39 1.19 7.40
CA PHE A 279 -18.03 1.72 7.27
C PHE A 279 -17.94 3.00 6.42
N THR A 280 -18.77 3.09 5.36
CA THR A 280 -18.80 4.29 4.51
C THR A 280 -19.36 5.51 5.24
N GLU A 281 -20.35 5.33 6.10
CA GLU A 281 -20.94 6.42 6.90
C GLU A 281 -19.96 6.89 7.99
N GLU A 282 -19.30 5.96 8.67
CA GLU A 282 -18.42 6.28 9.80
C GLU A 282 -17.05 6.80 9.39
N PHE A 283 -16.46 6.21 8.34
CA PHE A 283 -15.06 6.50 7.95
C PHE A 283 -14.93 7.24 6.61
N GLY A 284 -16.02 7.41 5.85
CA GLY A 284 -16.01 8.09 4.56
C GLY A 284 -14.92 7.56 3.61
N PRO A 285 -13.97 8.41 3.15
CA PRO A 285 -12.90 7.99 2.25
C PRO A 285 -12.01 6.86 2.79
N ALA A 286 -11.93 6.69 4.11
CA ALA A 286 -11.12 5.63 4.74
C ALA A 286 -11.94 4.36 5.06
N ALA A 287 -13.13 4.18 4.49
CA ALA A 287 -14.02 3.04 4.75
C ALA A 287 -13.33 1.70 4.48
N PHE A 288 -12.70 1.56 3.32
CA PHE A 288 -12.02 0.33 2.91
C PHE A 288 -10.89 -0.03 3.88
N ILE A 289 -9.97 0.89 4.14
CA ILE A 289 -8.80 0.61 4.97
C ILE A 289 -9.20 0.37 6.43
N SER A 290 -10.27 1.02 6.89
CA SER A 290 -10.83 0.80 8.23
C SER A 290 -11.43 -0.59 8.35
N ARG A 291 -12.20 -1.07 7.37
CA ARG A 291 -12.73 -2.43 7.34
C ARG A 291 -11.60 -3.46 7.23
N ALA A 292 -10.66 -3.24 6.32
CA ALA A 292 -9.51 -4.12 6.15
C ALA A 292 -8.75 -4.33 7.49
N ARG A 293 -8.61 -3.29 8.30
CA ARG A 293 -7.97 -3.38 9.62
C ARG A 293 -8.86 -4.05 10.67
N LYS A 294 -10.13 -3.64 10.74
CA LYS A 294 -11.06 -4.03 11.84
C LYS A 294 -11.58 -5.45 11.71
N GLU A 295 -11.72 -5.95 10.50
CA GLU A 295 -12.13 -7.32 10.20
C GLU A 295 -10.94 -8.10 9.62
N GLY A 296 -10.48 -7.75 8.43
CA GLY A 296 -9.51 -8.54 7.70
C GLY A 296 -8.22 -8.81 8.48
N LEU A 297 -7.52 -7.76 8.92
CA LEU A 297 -6.28 -7.93 9.68
C LEU A 297 -6.52 -8.56 11.05
N ARG A 298 -7.61 -8.18 11.73
CA ARG A 298 -7.98 -8.74 13.04
C ARG A 298 -8.19 -10.25 12.95
N ASP A 299 -8.94 -10.71 11.97
CA ASP A 299 -9.45 -12.08 11.92
C ASP A 299 -8.50 -13.03 11.19
N PHE A 300 -7.86 -12.60 10.08
CA PHE A 300 -6.86 -13.40 9.38
C PHE A 300 -5.46 -13.33 10.01
N GLY A 301 -5.16 -12.26 10.76
CA GLY A 301 -4.00 -12.20 11.63
C GLY A 301 -2.66 -11.96 10.97
N ALA A 302 -2.62 -11.61 9.69
CA ALA A 302 -1.39 -11.42 8.92
C ALA A 302 -0.66 -10.09 9.21
N CYS A 303 -0.55 -9.71 10.49
CA CYS A 303 0.03 -8.46 10.94
C CYS A 303 1.56 -8.43 10.79
N GLN A 304 2.11 -7.22 10.61
CA GLN A 304 3.56 -7.01 10.55
C GLN A 304 4.17 -6.97 11.95
N SER A 305 5.36 -7.56 12.08
CA SER A 305 6.17 -7.44 13.31
C SER A 305 6.71 -6.02 13.46
N PRO A 306 6.72 -5.44 14.70
CA PRO A 306 7.35 -4.14 14.94
C PRO A 306 8.82 -4.08 14.55
N THR A 307 9.59 -5.15 14.79
CA THR A 307 10.99 -5.24 14.37
C THR A 307 11.13 -5.21 12.85
N SER A 308 10.29 -5.95 12.14
CA SER A 308 10.30 -5.93 10.67
C SER A 308 9.88 -4.57 10.13
N ALA A 309 8.87 -3.92 10.72
CA ALA A 309 8.46 -2.58 10.37
C ALA A 309 9.60 -1.56 10.54
N PHE A 310 10.36 -1.67 11.63
CA PHE A 310 11.55 -0.84 11.86
C PHE A 310 12.59 -1.01 10.73
N TYR A 311 12.92 -2.25 10.34
CA TYR A 311 13.87 -2.48 9.25
C TYR A 311 13.37 -1.98 7.89
N ILE A 312 12.07 -2.08 7.62
CA ILE A 312 11.49 -1.51 6.41
C ILE A 312 11.61 0.02 6.43
N LEU A 313 11.31 0.66 7.56
CA LEU A 313 11.49 2.11 7.75
C LEU A 313 12.92 2.56 7.45
N GLN A 314 13.92 1.83 7.96
CA GLN A 314 15.33 2.12 7.67
C GLN A 314 15.65 2.01 6.18
N GLY A 315 15.09 1.00 5.49
CA GLY A 315 15.25 0.86 4.05
C GLY A 315 14.60 2.00 3.26
N MET A 316 13.41 2.45 3.69
CA MET A 316 12.69 3.54 3.01
C MET A 316 13.45 4.87 3.05
N GLU A 317 14.24 5.13 4.08
CA GLU A 317 15.03 6.36 4.23
C GLU A 317 16.05 6.57 3.11
N THR A 318 16.49 5.49 2.46
CA THR A 318 17.45 5.53 1.33
C THR A 318 16.82 5.15 -0.01
N LEU A 319 15.49 5.15 -0.10
CA LEU A 319 14.76 4.67 -1.27
C LEU A 319 15.16 5.44 -2.55
N GLY A 320 15.14 6.77 -2.51
CA GLY A 320 15.44 7.62 -3.66
C GLY A 320 16.81 7.33 -4.24
N VAL A 321 17.85 7.33 -3.40
CA VAL A 321 19.26 7.06 -3.84
C VAL A 321 19.39 5.67 -4.46
N ARG A 322 18.71 4.66 -3.91
CA ARG A 322 18.79 3.29 -4.44
C ARG A 322 18.04 3.15 -5.77
N MET A 323 16.90 3.81 -5.91
CA MET A 323 16.14 3.78 -7.16
C MET A 323 16.86 4.54 -8.28
N ASP A 324 17.48 5.70 -7.98
CA ASP A 324 18.34 6.41 -8.93
C ASP A 324 19.48 5.52 -9.43
N CYS A 325 20.14 4.81 -8.53
CA CYS A 325 21.23 3.88 -8.90
C CYS A 325 20.73 2.73 -9.80
N LEU A 326 19.53 2.18 -9.51
CA LEU A 326 18.94 1.12 -10.34
C LEU A 326 18.64 1.62 -11.76
N LEU A 327 18.07 2.81 -11.90
CA LEU A 327 17.81 3.41 -13.22
C LEU A 327 19.11 3.63 -13.98
N TYR A 328 20.12 4.22 -13.34
CA TYR A 328 21.42 4.46 -13.98
C TYR A 328 22.09 3.16 -14.47
N THR A 329 22.05 2.09 -13.67
CA THR A 329 22.64 0.80 -14.05
C THR A 329 21.88 0.11 -15.18
N SER A 330 20.55 0.32 -15.27
CA SER A 330 19.74 -0.18 -16.38
C SER A 330 20.08 0.55 -17.68
N ASP A 331 20.15 1.88 -17.66
CA ASP A 331 20.56 2.70 -18.83
C ASP A 331 21.94 2.31 -19.34
N ALA A 332 22.92 2.12 -18.43
CA ALA A 332 24.27 1.70 -18.79
C ALA A 332 24.33 0.29 -19.42
N ALA A 333 23.42 -0.61 -19.05
CA ALA A 333 23.32 -1.92 -19.66
C ALA A 333 22.80 -1.83 -21.10
N ASP A 334 21.84 -0.95 -21.37
CA ASP A 334 21.29 -0.71 -22.71
C ASP A 334 22.32 -0.08 -23.65
N GLU A 335 23.14 0.86 -23.16
CA GLU A 335 24.24 1.46 -23.93
C GLU A 335 25.34 0.48 -24.29
N SER A 336 25.54 -0.59 -23.52
CA SER A 336 26.58 -1.60 -23.77
C SER A 336 26.21 -2.61 -24.85
N VAL A 337 25.00 -2.59 -25.38
CA VAL A 337 24.45 -3.50 -26.39
C VAL A 337 24.42 -2.85 -27.79
N CYS A 338 24.82 -1.57 -27.92
CA CYS A 338 24.91 -0.84 -29.19
C CYS A 338 26.29 -0.97 -29.85
#